data_a0af723ad312262ffba7d7c0a531e304
#
_entry.id   a0af723ad312262ffba7d7c0a531e304
#
_cell.length_a   1.000
_cell.length_b   1.000
_cell.length_c   1.000
_cell.angle_alpha   90.00
_cell.angle_beta   90.00
_cell.angle_gamma   90.00
#
_symmetry.space_group_name_H-M   'P 1'
#
loop_
_entity.id
_entity.type
_entity.pdbx_description
1 polymer ?
#
loop_
_entity_poly.entity_id
_entity_poly.type
_entity_poly.pdbx_seq_one_letter_code
_entity_poly.pdbx_strand_id
1 'polypeptide(L)'
;MLSSKAHGAFRLASIHNRAYEFFKRIGPLRRFVQGARGVWHRYRVPAWYVEGVSRTDAEPLSMVFVGHLESKNYFAHLMFAGECAERFLGTTWTWNAWRNGVRLGPDMIVTRELSGSRPSRGRDRGYCIPSWIGTETDVDRAGALCRKSGSIKRDVRRLTRSGLTYVVTTDPEAIASFYHTMCLPYARRAHGNRAMLTPWEEFASELDCAELIQVQRNGETIAGNLLVDLGERRVRARALGVKNGDLEYVQLGAVVALYYFMVEHLLKKGCEKIHFGASRPFLKDGVLGFKKKYGARIVDRDRYVFRVNVARYSDGAKSFLRNNPFVSESNGCYYANFFVDRAADIDGKDFRSNVASLSIAGIAAARVYSLENARGPADAGGPVAEPVCFELQPDAEPFAPET
;
A
#
# COMPACT_ATOMS: atom_id res chain seq x y z
N MET A 1 4.43 0.36 -42.59
CA MET A 1 4.44 -1.09 -42.16
C MET A 1 3.91 -1.33 -40.75
N LEU A 2 2.92 -0.58 -40.28
CA LEU A 2 2.36 -0.69 -38.90
C LEU A 2 0.89 -1.19 -38.86
N SER A 3 0.28 -1.50 -40.01
CA SER A 3 -1.16 -1.85 -40.13
C SER A 3 -1.48 -3.33 -39.97
N SER A 4 -0.51 -4.24 -40.17
CA SER A 4 -0.80 -5.69 -40.25
C SER A 4 -0.92 -6.39 -38.87
N LYS A 5 -0.30 -5.87 -37.82
CA LYS A 5 -0.35 -6.48 -36.46
C LYS A 5 -1.64 -6.18 -35.69
N ALA A 6 -2.29 -5.06 -35.97
CA ALA A 6 -3.55 -4.69 -35.33
C ALA A 6 -4.73 -5.58 -35.80
N HIS A 7 -4.73 -6.00 -37.06
CA HIS A 7 -5.77 -6.88 -37.61
C HIS A 7 -5.72 -8.32 -37.06
N GLY A 8 -4.53 -8.82 -36.71
CA GLY A 8 -4.37 -10.15 -36.10
C GLY A 8 -4.94 -10.23 -34.66
N ALA A 9 -4.74 -9.19 -33.87
CA ALA A 9 -5.27 -9.13 -32.49
C ALA A 9 -6.81 -9.02 -32.46
N PHE A 10 -7.40 -8.28 -33.39
CA PHE A 10 -8.87 -8.16 -33.52
C PHE A 10 -9.53 -9.45 -34.02
N ARG A 11 -8.89 -10.22 -34.92
CA ARG A 11 -9.42 -11.53 -35.34
C ARG A 11 -9.39 -12.57 -34.23
N LEU A 12 -8.32 -12.62 -33.41
CA LEU A 12 -8.25 -13.52 -32.27
C LEU A 12 -9.29 -13.17 -31.21
N ALA A 13 -9.53 -11.89 -30.94
CA ALA A 13 -10.57 -11.45 -30.02
C ALA A 13 -11.97 -11.79 -30.50
N SER A 14 -12.24 -11.71 -31.82
CA SER A 14 -13.55 -12.04 -32.40
C SER A 14 -13.85 -13.55 -32.42
N ILE A 15 -12.84 -14.37 -32.65
CA ILE A 15 -12.95 -15.85 -32.56
C ILE A 15 -13.19 -16.27 -31.11
N HIS A 16 -12.50 -15.62 -30.16
CA HIS A 16 -12.65 -15.89 -28.72
C HIS A 16 -14.04 -15.51 -28.21
N ASN A 17 -14.59 -14.39 -28.66
CA ASN A 17 -15.96 -13.99 -28.31
C ASN A 17 -17.03 -14.91 -28.90
N ARG A 18 -16.87 -15.39 -30.16
CA ARG A 18 -17.82 -16.34 -30.75
C ARG A 18 -17.81 -17.70 -30.08
N ALA A 19 -16.64 -18.23 -29.72
CA ALA A 19 -16.52 -19.44 -28.92
C ALA A 19 -17.18 -19.25 -27.55
N TYR A 20 -16.96 -18.11 -26.91
CA TYR A 20 -17.56 -17.79 -25.62
C TYR A 20 -19.10 -17.73 -25.64
N GLU A 21 -19.70 -17.11 -26.67
CA GLU A 21 -21.17 -17.05 -26.82
C GLU A 21 -21.76 -18.43 -27.12
N PHE A 22 -21.05 -19.29 -27.87
CA PHE A 22 -21.45 -20.67 -28.07
C PHE A 22 -21.46 -21.50 -26.80
N PHE A 23 -20.40 -21.37 -25.96
CA PHE A 23 -20.29 -22.05 -24.66
C PHE A 23 -21.21 -21.51 -23.57
N LYS A 24 -21.72 -20.28 -23.72
CA LYS A 24 -22.66 -19.66 -22.77
C LYS A 24 -24.01 -20.41 -22.69
N ARG A 25 -24.34 -21.16 -23.71
CA ARG A 25 -25.61 -21.93 -23.81
C ARG A 25 -25.60 -23.29 -23.11
N ILE A 26 -24.44 -23.77 -22.62
CA ILE A 26 -24.31 -25.10 -22.00
C ILE A 26 -23.97 -24.92 -20.50
N GLY A 27 -24.97 -25.07 -19.62
CA GLY A 27 -24.91 -24.73 -18.19
C GLY A 27 -23.71 -25.25 -17.37
N PRO A 28 -23.34 -26.53 -17.38
CA PRO A 28 -22.17 -27.04 -16.63
C PRO A 28 -20.85 -26.55 -17.21
N LEU A 29 -20.75 -26.44 -18.53
CA LEU A 29 -19.58 -25.90 -19.24
C LEU A 29 -19.37 -24.43 -18.96
N ARG A 30 -20.45 -23.66 -18.74
CA ARG A 30 -20.38 -22.25 -18.39
C ARG A 30 -19.60 -22.02 -17.08
N ARG A 31 -19.86 -22.83 -16.05
CA ARG A 31 -19.13 -22.75 -14.75
C ARG A 31 -17.65 -23.10 -14.93
N PHE A 32 -17.36 -24.13 -15.73
CA PHE A 32 -15.99 -24.52 -16.03
C PHE A 32 -15.24 -23.44 -16.82
N VAL A 33 -15.85 -22.88 -17.86
CA VAL A 33 -15.25 -21.79 -18.68
C VAL A 33 -15.08 -20.51 -17.86
N GLN A 34 -16.04 -20.17 -16.99
CA GLN A 34 -15.89 -19.04 -16.07
C GLN A 34 -14.78 -19.28 -15.05
N GLY A 35 -14.66 -20.48 -14.51
CA GLY A 35 -13.57 -20.88 -13.63
C GLY A 35 -12.22 -20.83 -14.34
N ALA A 36 -12.10 -21.41 -15.52
CA ALA A 36 -10.88 -21.38 -16.33
C ALA A 36 -10.48 -19.96 -16.73
N ARG A 37 -11.46 -19.12 -17.12
CA ARG A 37 -11.22 -17.70 -17.43
C ARG A 37 -10.78 -16.91 -16.19
N GLY A 38 -11.37 -17.19 -15.04
CA GLY A 38 -10.94 -16.63 -13.74
C GLY A 38 -9.49 -16.98 -13.40
N VAL A 39 -9.08 -18.24 -13.62
CA VAL A 39 -7.69 -18.69 -13.46
C VAL A 39 -6.78 -17.99 -14.48
N TRP A 40 -7.18 -17.91 -15.74
CA TRP A 40 -6.43 -17.26 -16.79
C TRP A 40 -6.14 -15.80 -16.46
N HIS A 41 -7.17 -15.01 -16.10
CA HIS A 41 -7.00 -13.59 -15.76
C HIS A 41 -6.27 -13.38 -14.43
N ARG A 42 -6.32 -14.34 -13.51
CA ARG A 42 -5.66 -14.26 -12.19
C ARG A 42 -4.16 -14.46 -12.27
N TYR A 43 -3.69 -15.31 -13.17
CA TYR A 43 -2.30 -15.75 -13.23
C TYR A 43 -1.56 -15.28 -14.49
N ARG A 44 -2.27 -14.89 -15.54
CA ARG A 44 -1.69 -14.28 -16.72
C ARG A 44 -1.85 -12.77 -16.69
N VAL A 45 -0.79 -12.09 -16.34
CA VAL A 45 -0.78 -10.65 -16.03
C VAL A 45 0.21 -9.90 -16.91
N PRO A 46 0.00 -8.57 -17.09
CA PRO A 46 0.93 -7.72 -17.84
C PRO A 46 2.32 -7.71 -17.19
N ALA A 47 3.33 -7.50 -18.04
CA ALA A 47 4.71 -7.34 -17.62
C ALA A 47 5.35 -6.13 -18.30
N TRP A 48 6.23 -5.45 -17.57
CA TRP A 48 6.98 -4.28 -18.05
C TRP A 48 8.44 -4.39 -17.62
N TYR A 49 9.32 -3.91 -18.47
CA TYR A 49 10.68 -3.56 -18.11
C TYR A 49 10.73 -2.05 -17.89
N VAL A 50 11.25 -1.63 -16.75
CA VAL A 50 11.33 -0.22 -16.34
C VAL A 50 12.76 0.07 -15.93
N GLU A 51 13.33 1.15 -16.44
CA GLU A 51 14.68 1.59 -16.09
C GLU A 51 14.75 3.11 -15.93
N GLY A 52 15.66 3.53 -15.08
CA GLY A 52 15.88 4.95 -14.77
C GLY A 52 16.97 5.12 -13.74
N VAL A 53 16.98 6.27 -13.09
CA VAL A 53 17.89 6.54 -11.97
C VAL A 53 17.17 6.38 -10.64
N SER A 54 17.87 5.85 -9.65
CA SER A 54 17.35 5.69 -8.28
C SER A 54 16.94 7.03 -7.69
N ARG A 55 15.85 7.02 -6.95
CA ARG A 55 15.28 8.24 -6.35
C ARG A 55 16.19 8.92 -5.33
N THR A 56 17.07 8.16 -4.68
CA THR A 56 17.84 8.61 -3.52
C THR A 56 19.24 9.08 -3.85
N ASP A 57 19.91 8.40 -4.74
CA ASP A 57 21.35 8.61 -5.03
C ASP A 57 21.67 8.73 -6.51
N ALA A 58 20.65 8.79 -7.36
CA ALA A 58 20.74 8.91 -8.81
C ALA A 58 21.54 7.79 -9.51
N GLU A 59 21.72 6.64 -8.83
CA GLU A 59 22.35 5.46 -9.42
C GLU A 59 21.44 4.77 -10.44
N PRO A 60 21.99 4.19 -11.52
CA PRO A 60 21.20 3.41 -12.47
C PRO A 60 20.47 2.25 -11.79
N LEU A 61 19.18 2.09 -12.11
CA LEU A 61 18.33 1.06 -11.54
C LEU A 61 17.35 0.56 -12.58
N SER A 62 17.07 -0.75 -12.56
CA SER A 62 16.13 -1.37 -13.46
C SER A 62 15.25 -2.41 -12.76
N MET A 63 13.99 -2.55 -13.20
CA MET A 63 13.11 -3.61 -12.73
C MET A 63 12.31 -4.26 -13.85
N VAL A 64 12.01 -5.55 -13.69
CA VAL A 64 10.90 -6.20 -14.37
C VAL A 64 9.73 -6.24 -13.40
N PHE A 65 8.63 -5.63 -13.76
CA PHE A 65 7.39 -5.68 -12.98
C PHE A 65 6.36 -6.57 -13.66
N VAL A 66 5.75 -7.48 -12.90
CA VAL A 66 4.71 -8.41 -13.37
C VAL A 66 3.49 -8.28 -12.47
N GLY A 67 2.41 -7.69 -13.00
CA GLY A 67 1.20 -7.38 -12.21
C GLY A 67 0.35 -6.29 -12.84
N HIS A 68 -0.47 -5.61 -12.04
CA HIS A 68 -1.35 -4.53 -12.52
C HIS A 68 -0.61 -3.19 -12.65
N LEU A 69 -1.10 -2.36 -13.55
CA LEU A 69 -0.48 -1.07 -13.91
C LEU A 69 -0.32 -0.13 -12.70
N GLU A 70 -1.33 -0.03 -11.84
CA GLU A 70 -1.30 0.84 -10.66
C GLU A 70 -0.19 0.44 -9.69
N SER A 71 0.00 -0.87 -9.52
CA SER A 71 1.08 -1.41 -8.68
C SER A 71 2.45 -1.20 -9.31
N LYS A 72 2.57 -1.33 -10.65
CA LYS A 72 3.79 -0.97 -11.39
C LYS A 72 4.13 0.51 -11.18
N ASN A 73 3.15 1.40 -11.35
CA ASN A 73 3.35 2.83 -11.16
C ASN A 73 3.74 3.19 -9.72
N TYR A 74 3.20 2.44 -8.74
CA TYR A 74 3.60 2.61 -7.35
C TYR A 74 5.08 2.24 -7.13
N PHE A 75 5.53 1.09 -7.62
CA PHE A 75 6.94 0.68 -7.53
C PHE A 75 7.85 1.62 -8.32
N ALA A 76 7.48 2.02 -9.52
CA ALA A 76 8.24 2.99 -10.29
C ALA A 76 8.42 4.31 -9.52
N HIS A 77 7.37 4.81 -8.87
CA HIS A 77 7.46 5.99 -8.02
C HIS A 77 8.36 5.82 -6.79
N LEU A 78 8.41 4.63 -6.19
CA LEU A 78 9.32 4.35 -5.07
C LEU A 78 10.78 4.27 -5.51
N MET A 79 11.02 3.69 -6.68
CA MET A 79 12.36 3.33 -7.16
C MET A 79 13.04 4.48 -7.88
N PHE A 80 12.33 5.20 -8.75
CA PHE A 80 12.94 6.12 -9.70
C PHE A 80 12.68 7.59 -9.38
N ALA A 81 13.67 8.43 -9.71
CA ALA A 81 13.57 9.88 -9.67
C ALA A 81 13.07 10.40 -11.03
N GLY A 82 11.90 11.07 -11.04
CA GLY A 82 11.36 11.65 -12.27
C GLY A 82 10.83 10.62 -13.27
N GLU A 83 11.05 10.88 -14.55
CA GLU A 83 10.62 10.00 -15.64
C GLU A 83 11.53 8.78 -15.75
N CYS A 84 10.95 7.64 -16.06
CA CYS A 84 11.66 6.39 -16.31
C CYS A 84 11.29 5.84 -17.69
N ALA A 85 12.21 5.14 -18.32
CA ALA A 85 11.95 4.45 -19.58
C ALA A 85 11.16 3.17 -19.29
N GLU A 86 10.05 3.00 -20.00
CA GLU A 86 9.15 1.86 -19.83
C GLU A 86 8.98 1.10 -21.14
N ARG A 87 9.11 -0.22 -21.07
CA ARG A 87 8.85 -1.13 -22.19
C ARG A 87 7.85 -2.19 -21.78
N PHE A 88 6.69 -2.21 -22.44
CA PHE A 88 5.71 -3.27 -22.25
C PHE A 88 6.21 -4.57 -22.87
N LEU A 89 6.22 -5.64 -22.08
CA LEU A 89 6.73 -6.97 -22.49
C LEU A 89 5.60 -7.94 -22.91
N GLY A 90 4.35 -7.45 -22.92
CA GLY A 90 3.19 -8.31 -23.14
C GLY A 90 2.65 -8.90 -21.85
N THR A 91 1.95 -10.04 -21.92
CA THR A 91 1.41 -10.76 -20.77
C THR A 91 2.19 -12.04 -20.51
N THR A 92 2.41 -12.35 -19.23
CA THR A 92 3.12 -13.56 -18.82
C THR A 92 2.38 -14.27 -17.67
N TRP A 93 2.66 -15.55 -17.50
CA TRP A 93 2.20 -16.26 -16.30
C TRP A 93 3.05 -15.88 -15.10
N THR A 94 2.44 -15.64 -13.96
CA THR A 94 3.15 -15.24 -12.74
C THR A 94 4.25 -16.22 -12.35
N TRP A 95 4.04 -17.52 -12.54
CA TRP A 95 5.08 -18.54 -12.27
C TRP A 95 6.25 -18.57 -13.24
N ASN A 96 6.14 -17.92 -14.41
CA ASN A 96 7.24 -17.75 -15.36
C ASN A 96 7.96 -16.39 -15.22
N ALA A 97 7.45 -15.51 -14.37
CA ALA A 97 7.94 -14.13 -14.21
C ALA A 97 9.44 -14.08 -13.93
N TRP A 98 9.93 -14.90 -13.00
CA TRP A 98 11.36 -14.97 -12.68
C TRP A 98 12.20 -15.42 -13.87
N ARG A 99 11.88 -16.58 -14.45
CA ARG A 99 12.66 -17.15 -15.57
C ARG A 99 12.69 -16.24 -16.79
N ASN A 100 11.59 -15.58 -17.09
CA ASN A 100 11.51 -14.66 -18.23
C ASN A 100 12.16 -13.32 -17.89
N GLY A 101 11.99 -12.84 -16.65
CA GLY A 101 12.52 -11.57 -16.19
C GLY A 101 14.04 -11.57 -16.09
N VAL A 102 14.65 -12.59 -15.49
CA VAL A 102 16.10 -12.65 -15.27
C VAL A 102 16.90 -12.59 -16.58
N ARG A 103 16.33 -13.08 -17.68
CA ARG A 103 16.98 -13.04 -19.01
C ARG A 103 17.17 -11.64 -19.57
N LEU A 104 16.43 -10.66 -19.02
CA LEU A 104 16.50 -9.25 -19.43
C LEU A 104 17.57 -8.48 -18.62
N GLY A 105 18.20 -9.12 -17.64
CA GLY A 105 19.26 -8.55 -16.81
C GLY A 105 18.86 -7.38 -15.92
N PRO A 106 17.62 -7.33 -15.35
CA PRO A 106 17.24 -6.25 -14.45
C PRO A 106 17.97 -6.39 -13.12
N ASP A 107 17.94 -5.30 -12.32
CA ASP A 107 18.40 -5.35 -10.94
C ASP A 107 17.37 -6.05 -10.05
N MET A 108 16.08 -5.81 -10.31
CA MET A 108 15.00 -6.34 -9.49
C MET A 108 13.87 -6.95 -10.34
N ILE A 109 13.25 -8.00 -9.82
CA ILE A 109 12.04 -8.59 -10.41
C ILE A 109 10.95 -8.56 -9.35
N VAL A 110 9.87 -7.83 -9.63
CA VAL A 110 8.71 -7.67 -8.76
C VAL A 110 7.51 -8.37 -9.39
N THR A 111 6.97 -9.37 -8.71
CA THR A 111 5.79 -10.11 -9.18
C THR A 111 4.65 -9.96 -8.19
N ARG A 112 3.47 -9.53 -8.65
CA ARG A 112 2.25 -9.56 -7.83
C ARG A 112 1.58 -10.92 -7.97
N GLU A 113 1.42 -11.62 -6.85
CA GLU A 113 0.85 -12.97 -6.81
C GLU A 113 -0.09 -13.17 -5.61
N LEU A 114 -0.89 -14.23 -5.62
CA LEU A 114 -1.70 -14.61 -4.46
C LEU A 114 -0.79 -15.13 -3.35
N SER A 115 -1.06 -14.72 -2.13
CA SER A 115 -0.41 -15.25 -0.94
C SER A 115 -0.70 -16.76 -0.82
N GLY A 116 0.32 -17.51 -0.39
CA GLY A 116 0.21 -18.97 -0.27
C GLY A 116 0.32 -19.72 -1.61
N SER A 117 0.48 -19.02 -2.73
CA SER A 117 0.88 -19.68 -3.98
C SER A 117 2.21 -20.37 -3.75
N ARG A 118 2.23 -21.72 -3.95
CA ARG A 118 3.48 -22.47 -3.80
C ARG A 118 4.54 -21.89 -4.73
N PRO A 119 5.70 -21.50 -4.20
CA PRO A 119 6.77 -21.03 -5.05
C PRO A 119 7.18 -22.17 -6.00
N SER A 120 7.36 -21.87 -7.27
CA SER A 120 7.98 -22.84 -8.18
C SER A 120 9.43 -23.06 -7.74
N ARG A 121 9.92 -24.29 -7.91
CA ARG A 121 11.32 -24.67 -7.58
C ARG A 121 12.31 -23.57 -8.02
N GLY A 122 13.08 -23.04 -7.06
CA GLY A 122 14.03 -21.92 -7.25
C GLY A 122 13.49 -20.52 -6.91
N ARG A 123 12.23 -20.37 -6.44
CA ARG A 123 11.59 -19.08 -6.12
C ARG A 123 11.56 -18.69 -4.65
N ASP A 124 12.04 -19.54 -3.75
CA ASP A 124 11.90 -19.35 -2.28
C ASP A 124 12.74 -18.20 -1.69
N ARG A 125 13.35 -17.37 -2.54
CA ARG A 125 14.43 -16.48 -2.15
C ARG A 125 14.12 -15.00 -2.25
N GLY A 126 12.88 -14.61 -2.64
CA GLY A 126 12.44 -13.23 -2.68
C GLY A 126 11.71 -12.80 -1.41
N TYR A 127 11.72 -11.50 -1.14
CA TYR A 127 10.91 -10.93 -0.07
C TYR A 127 9.43 -11.00 -0.42
N CYS A 128 8.63 -11.52 0.51
CA CYS A 128 7.19 -11.58 0.37
C CYS A 128 6.58 -10.36 1.08
N ILE A 129 6.24 -9.34 0.31
CA ILE A 129 5.71 -8.07 0.80
C ILE A 129 4.20 -8.06 0.56
N PRO A 130 3.32 -7.93 1.57
CA PRO A 130 1.89 -7.77 1.36
C PRO A 130 1.61 -6.64 0.38
N SER A 131 0.61 -6.76 -0.52
CA SER A 131 0.28 -5.64 -1.41
C SER A 131 -0.35 -4.47 -0.65
N TRP A 132 -1.07 -4.80 0.42
CA TRP A 132 -1.65 -3.88 1.40
C TRP A 132 -1.65 -4.54 2.78
N ILE A 133 -1.53 -3.72 3.81
CA ILE A 133 -1.72 -4.08 5.22
C ILE A 133 -2.87 -3.28 5.79
N GLY A 134 -3.76 -3.94 6.54
CA GLY A 134 -4.81 -3.28 7.30
C GLY A 134 -4.29 -2.84 8.67
N THR A 135 -4.78 -1.72 9.14
CA THR A 135 -4.36 -1.16 10.43
C THR A 135 -5.55 -0.78 11.30
N GLU A 136 -5.44 -1.05 12.58
CA GLU A 136 -6.48 -0.79 13.60
C GLU A 136 -5.89 -0.13 14.84
N THR A 137 -6.70 0.61 15.58
CA THR A 137 -6.35 1.11 16.92
C THR A 137 -7.56 1.02 17.86
N ASP A 138 -7.32 0.97 19.16
CA ASP A 138 -8.37 1.16 20.16
C ASP A 138 -8.72 2.65 20.25
N VAL A 139 -10.02 2.98 20.30
CA VAL A 139 -10.52 4.36 20.30
C VAL A 139 -9.98 5.12 21.52
N ASP A 140 -9.96 4.47 22.71
CA ASP A 140 -9.43 5.04 23.94
C ASP A 140 -7.93 5.36 23.84
N ARG A 141 -7.14 4.46 23.23
CA ARG A 141 -5.72 4.66 22.96
C ARG A 141 -5.52 5.86 22.02
N ALA A 142 -6.25 5.93 20.92
CA ALA A 142 -6.20 7.07 20.00
C ALA A 142 -6.57 8.37 20.70
N GLY A 143 -7.62 8.36 21.53
CA GLY A 143 -8.03 9.50 22.34
C GLY A 143 -6.98 9.95 23.38
N ALA A 144 -6.32 8.98 24.03
CA ALA A 144 -5.21 9.29 24.94
C ALA A 144 -4.03 9.93 24.21
N LEU A 145 -3.68 9.45 23.01
CA LEU A 145 -2.65 10.04 22.15
C LEU A 145 -3.01 11.44 21.67
N CYS A 146 -4.27 11.69 21.32
CA CYS A 146 -4.74 13.05 21.01
C CYS A 146 -4.53 14.03 22.17
N ARG A 147 -4.69 13.58 23.41
CA ARG A 147 -4.51 14.39 24.62
C ARG A 147 -3.06 14.52 25.06
N LYS A 148 -2.22 13.48 24.86
CA LYS A 148 -0.86 13.41 25.44
C LYS A 148 0.24 13.71 24.42
N SER A 149 0.13 13.28 23.16
CA SER A 149 1.19 13.41 22.14
C SER A 149 1.48 14.86 21.78
N GLY A 150 2.73 15.27 21.92
CA GLY A 150 3.17 16.63 21.58
C GLY A 150 3.01 16.97 20.09
N SER A 151 3.16 16.00 19.18
CA SER A 151 2.94 16.20 17.75
C SER A 151 1.47 16.42 17.43
N ILE A 152 0.57 15.59 17.98
CA ILE A 152 -0.88 15.74 17.76
C ILE A 152 -1.39 17.02 18.41
N LYS A 153 -0.92 17.37 19.62
CA LYS A 153 -1.26 18.64 20.27
C LYS A 153 -0.91 19.87 19.42
N ARG A 154 0.24 19.86 18.76
CA ARG A 154 0.60 20.95 17.82
C ARG A 154 -0.37 21.03 16.66
N ASP A 155 -0.71 19.88 16.10
CA ASP A 155 -1.67 19.78 15.01
C ASP A 155 -3.06 20.28 15.46
N VAL A 156 -3.56 19.86 16.63
CA VAL A 156 -4.85 20.30 17.23
C VAL A 156 -4.87 21.81 17.48
N ARG A 157 -3.81 22.40 18.05
CA ARG A 157 -3.73 23.86 18.23
C ARG A 157 -3.86 24.61 16.89
N ARG A 158 -3.29 24.06 15.83
CA ARG A 158 -3.44 24.61 14.47
C ARG A 158 -4.90 24.53 14.01
N LEU A 159 -5.58 23.41 14.23
CA LEU A 159 -7.01 23.24 13.90
C LEU A 159 -7.88 24.26 14.61
N THR A 160 -7.69 24.44 15.92
CA THR A 160 -8.43 25.44 16.72
C THR A 160 -8.24 26.85 16.18
N ARG A 161 -7.00 27.23 15.82
CA ARG A 161 -6.71 28.55 15.23
C ARG A 161 -7.36 28.72 13.85
N SER A 162 -7.52 27.65 13.09
CA SER A 162 -8.13 27.68 11.76
C SER A 162 -9.67 27.70 11.80
N GLY A 163 -10.30 27.68 12.98
CA GLY A 163 -11.74 27.70 13.14
C GLY A 163 -12.47 26.49 12.54
N LEU A 164 -11.80 25.33 12.53
CA LEU A 164 -12.38 24.11 11.98
C LEU A 164 -13.34 23.46 12.98
N THR A 165 -14.52 23.12 12.51
CA THR A 165 -15.58 22.37 13.22
C THR A 165 -15.97 21.12 12.45
N TYR A 166 -16.84 20.29 13.00
CA TYR A 166 -17.38 19.15 12.27
C TYR A 166 -18.87 18.94 12.53
N VAL A 167 -19.52 18.33 11.55
CA VAL A 167 -20.87 17.78 11.63
C VAL A 167 -20.86 16.33 11.14
N VAL A 168 -21.85 15.55 11.55
CA VAL A 168 -22.03 14.16 11.13
C VAL A 168 -23.37 14.03 10.44
N THR A 169 -23.41 13.33 9.33
CA THR A 169 -24.63 13.04 8.58
C THR A 169 -24.65 11.61 8.07
N THR A 170 -25.87 11.06 7.95
CA THR A 170 -26.14 9.78 7.29
C THR A 170 -26.93 9.98 5.99
N ASP A 171 -27.11 11.24 5.56
CA ASP A 171 -27.83 11.58 4.35
C ASP A 171 -27.12 11.00 3.10
N PRO A 172 -27.79 10.13 2.32
CA PRO A 172 -27.21 9.52 1.13
C PRO A 172 -26.80 10.56 0.06
N GLU A 173 -27.52 11.68 -0.05
CA GLU A 173 -27.19 12.74 -1.02
C GLU A 173 -25.89 13.45 -0.62
N ALA A 174 -25.72 13.74 0.68
CA ALA A 174 -24.50 14.32 1.20
C ALA A 174 -23.29 13.37 1.02
N ILE A 175 -23.49 12.05 1.21
CA ILE A 175 -22.46 11.04 1.00
C ILE A 175 -22.11 10.91 -0.49
N ALA A 176 -23.11 10.94 -1.38
CA ALA A 176 -22.88 10.92 -2.82
C ALA A 176 -22.10 12.17 -3.28
N SER A 177 -22.51 13.35 -2.79
CA SER A 177 -21.78 14.60 -3.04
C SER A 177 -20.34 14.52 -2.57
N PHE A 178 -20.08 14.03 -1.35
CA PHE A 178 -18.73 13.80 -0.83
C PHE A 178 -17.90 12.90 -1.75
N TYR A 179 -18.45 11.77 -2.20
CA TYR A 179 -17.74 10.85 -3.09
C TYR A 179 -17.29 11.56 -4.37
N HIS A 180 -18.17 12.27 -5.05
CA HIS A 180 -17.89 12.90 -6.33
C HIS A 180 -17.05 14.18 -6.23
N THR A 181 -17.27 15.00 -5.19
CA THR A 181 -16.66 16.34 -5.09
C THR A 181 -15.41 16.37 -4.20
N MET A 182 -15.22 15.38 -3.34
CA MET A 182 -14.10 15.35 -2.40
C MET A 182 -13.25 14.08 -2.53
N CYS A 183 -13.85 12.89 -2.41
CA CYS A 183 -13.12 11.62 -2.36
C CYS A 183 -12.38 11.34 -3.68
N LEU A 184 -13.08 11.31 -4.80
CA LEU A 184 -12.48 11.05 -6.11
C LEU A 184 -11.47 12.12 -6.54
N PRO A 185 -11.78 13.43 -6.47
CA PRO A 185 -10.82 14.46 -6.84
C PRO A 185 -9.56 14.41 -5.99
N TYR A 186 -9.71 14.20 -4.67
CA TYR A 186 -8.57 14.11 -3.75
C TYR A 186 -7.69 12.89 -4.06
N ALA A 187 -8.29 11.70 -4.24
CA ALA A 187 -7.54 10.49 -4.57
C ALA A 187 -6.77 10.64 -5.88
N ARG A 188 -7.39 11.22 -6.92
CA ARG A 188 -6.73 11.48 -8.21
C ARG A 188 -5.58 12.46 -8.06
N ARG A 189 -5.76 13.55 -7.30
CA ARG A 189 -4.71 14.57 -7.11
C ARG A 189 -3.57 14.07 -6.23
N ALA A 190 -3.87 13.35 -5.14
CA ALA A 190 -2.87 12.85 -4.21
C ALA A 190 -2.04 11.70 -4.78
N HIS A 191 -2.64 10.85 -5.63
CA HIS A 191 -2.02 9.60 -6.07
C HIS A 191 -1.82 9.49 -7.59
N GLY A 192 -2.45 10.37 -8.41
CA GLY A 192 -2.32 10.35 -9.87
C GLY A 192 -2.63 8.96 -10.46
N ASN A 193 -1.75 8.46 -11.31
CA ASN A 193 -1.86 7.15 -11.97
C ASN A 193 -1.73 5.95 -11.01
N ARG A 194 -1.50 6.19 -9.72
CA ARG A 194 -1.40 5.18 -8.65
C ARG A 194 -2.67 5.09 -7.82
N ALA A 195 -3.65 5.99 -8.06
CA ALA A 195 -4.90 6.01 -7.33
C ALA A 195 -5.69 4.72 -7.57
N MET A 196 -6.07 4.04 -6.49
CA MET A 196 -7.02 2.94 -6.53
C MET A 196 -8.40 3.49 -6.20
N LEU A 197 -9.17 3.72 -7.24
CA LEU A 197 -10.51 4.29 -7.11
C LEU A 197 -11.53 3.16 -6.95
N THR A 198 -12.34 3.23 -5.90
CA THR A 198 -13.50 2.35 -5.74
C THR A 198 -14.64 2.86 -6.63
N PRO A 199 -15.25 2.05 -7.50
CA PRO A 199 -16.42 2.45 -8.26
C PRO A 199 -17.58 2.86 -7.35
N TRP A 200 -18.47 3.75 -7.86
CA TRP A 200 -19.60 4.23 -7.09
C TRP A 200 -20.53 3.10 -6.59
N GLU A 201 -20.81 2.12 -7.44
CA GLU A 201 -21.68 0.99 -7.12
C GLU A 201 -21.17 0.19 -5.93
N GLU A 202 -19.87 -0.02 -5.85
CA GLU A 202 -19.22 -0.69 -4.71
C GLU A 202 -19.22 0.22 -3.48
N PHE A 203 -18.96 1.52 -3.66
CA PHE A 203 -18.99 2.50 -2.58
C PHE A 203 -20.38 2.65 -1.99
N ALA A 204 -21.42 2.73 -2.84
CA ALA A 204 -22.81 2.90 -2.44
C ALA A 204 -23.39 1.66 -1.73
N SER A 205 -22.82 0.48 -1.93
CA SER A 205 -23.31 -0.75 -1.27
C SER A 205 -23.12 -0.77 0.25
N GLU A 206 -22.36 0.18 0.80
CA GLU A 206 -22.07 0.29 2.24
C GLU A 206 -22.84 1.43 2.92
N LEU A 207 -23.72 2.17 2.21
CA LEU A 207 -24.36 3.40 2.73
C LEU A 207 -25.30 3.15 3.89
N ASP A 208 -25.99 2.01 3.95
CA ASP A 208 -26.96 1.69 5.01
C ASP A 208 -26.34 1.62 6.41
N CYS A 209 -25.03 1.39 6.49
CA CYS A 209 -24.27 1.33 7.74
C CYS A 209 -23.16 2.41 7.81
N ALA A 210 -23.32 3.49 7.04
CA ALA A 210 -22.31 4.53 6.93
C ALA A 210 -22.74 5.85 7.56
N GLU A 211 -21.79 6.59 8.09
CA GLU A 211 -21.91 8.00 8.51
C GLU A 211 -20.75 8.81 7.96
N LEU A 212 -21.02 10.04 7.56
CA LEU A 212 -20.03 10.96 7.02
C LEU A 212 -19.71 12.05 8.04
N ILE A 213 -18.46 12.10 8.48
CA ILE A 213 -17.91 13.24 9.20
C ILE A 213 -17.52 14.29 8.17
N GLN A 214 -18.09 15.48 8.28
CA GLN A 214 -17.80 16.65 7.45
C GLN A 214 -17.05 17.70 8.27
N VAL A 215 -15.84 18.05 7.87
CA VAL A 215 -15.09 19.17 8.45
C VAL A 215 -15.54 20.46 7.77
N GLN A 216 -15.90 21.44 8.60
CA GLN A 216 -16.39 22.73 8.14
C GLN A 216 -15.46 23.87 8.53
N ARG A 217 -15.40 24.90 7.69
CA ARG A 217 -14.80 26.19 7.97
C ARG A 217 -15.79 27.29 7.59
N ASN A 218 -16.14 28.16 8.55
CA ASN A 218 -17.12 29.24 8.35
C ASN A 218 -18.46 28.74 7.79
N GLY A 219 -18.93 27.55 8.20
CA GLY A 219 -20.17 26.93 7.73
C GLY A 219 -20.04 26.17 6.39
N GLU A 220 -18.89 26.25 5.72
CA GLU A 220 -18.66 25.54 4.46
C GLU A 220 -17.96 24.19 4.71
N THR A 221 -18.46 23.11 4.12
CA THR A 221 -17.83 21.79 4.17
C THR A 221 -16.63 21.75 3.25
N ILE A 222 -15.43 21.53 3.83
CA ILE A 222 -14.13 21.53 3.12
C ILE A 222 -13.48 20.16 3.03
N ALA A 223 -13.91 19.20 3.85
CA ALA A 223 -13.39 17.83 3.84
C ALA A 223 -14.43 16.86 4.43
N GLY A 224 -14.30 15.58 4.08
CA GLY A 224 -15.14 14.52 4.59
C GLY A 224 -14.37 13.21 4.86
N ASN A 225 -14.87 12.41 5.80
CA ASN A 225 -14.41 11.07 6.11
C ASN A 225 -15.62 10.15 6.29
N LEU A 226 -15.78 9.18 5.39
CA LEU A 226 -16.84 8.18 5.48
C LEU A 226 -16.44 7.09 6.45
N LEU A 227 -17.27 6.86 7.44
CA LEU A 227 -17.15 5.80 8.43
C LEU A 227 -18.21 4.75 8.16
N VAL A 228 -17.82 3.47 8.21
CA VAL A 228 -18.71 2.32 8.03
C VAL A 228 -18.72 1.51 9.33
N ASP A 229 -19.90 1.29 9.88
CA ASP A 229 -20.09 0.44 11.05
C ASP A 229 -19.86 -1.03 10.65
N LEU A 230 -18.95 -1.70 11.35
CA LEU A 230 -18.64 -3.12 11.15
C LEU A 230 -19.35 -4.02 12.16
N GLY A 231 -20.19 -3.45 13.04
CA GLY A 231 -20.75 -4.15 14.19
C GLY A 231 -19.75 -4.27 15.35
N GLU A 232 -20.21 -4.80 16.49
CA GLU A 232 -19.39 -5.06 17.68
C GLU A 232 -18.58 -3.84 18.15
N ARG A 233 -19.14 -2.64 18.05
CA ARG A 233 -18.51 -1.35 18.42
C ARG A 233 -17.22 -1.06 17.62
N ARG A 234 -17.10 -1.63 16.41
CA ARG A 234 -15.97 -1.45 15.49
C ARG A 234 -16.40 -0.61 14.29
N VAL A 235 -15.57 0.36 13.93
CA VAL A 235 -15.83 1.26 12.80
C VAL A 235 -14.65 1.26 11.85
N ARG A 236 -14.93 1.28 10.54
CA ARG A 236 -13.91 1.43 9.50
C ARG A 236 -13.92 2.83 8.92
N ALA A 237 -12.79 3.52 8.94
CA ALA A 237 -12.54 4.72 8.14
C ALA A 237 -12.40 4.28 6.66
N ARG A 238 -13.49 4.40 5.89
CA ARG A 238 -13.63 3.84 4.54
C ARG A 238 -12.96 4.70 3.49
N ALA A 239 -13.17 6.01 3.54
CA ALA A 239 -12.66 6.95 2.56
C ALA A 239 -12.62 8.35 3.14
N LEU A 240 -11.62 9.11 2.75
CA LEU A 240 -11.52 10.53 3.08
C LEU A 240 -11.25 11.37 1.82
N GLY A 241 -11.56 12.64 1.88
CA GLY A 241 -11.30 13.57 0.80
C GLY A 241 -11.41 15.02 1.25
N VAL A 242 -10.84 15.90 0.45
CA VAL A 242 -10.98 17.35 0.59
C VAL A 242 -11.68 17.93 -0.63
N LYS A 243 -12.40 19.03 -0.45
CA LYS A 243 -13.20 19.68 -1.48
C LYS A 243 -12.37 19.90 -2.75
N ASN A 244 -12.87 19.39 -3.89
CA ASN A 244 -12.25 19.44 -5.21
C ASN A 244 -10.83 18.87 -5.27
N GLY A 245 -10.38 18.10 -4.25
CA GLY A 245 -9.01 17.65 -4.13
C GLY A 245 -8.01 18.78 -3.88
N ASP A 246 -8.43 19.94 -3.41
CA ASP A 246 -7.58 21.09 -3.25
C ASP A 246 -6.58 20.94 -2.10
N LEU A 247 -5.29 21.04 -2.42
CA LEU A 247 -4.21 20.86 -1.46
C LEU A 247 -4.13 22.01 -0.44
N GLU A 248 -4.73 23.16 -0.70
CA GLU A 248 -4.81 24.24 0.29
C GLU A 248 -5.55 23.80 1.54
N TYR A 249 -6.64 23.00 1.39
CA TYR A 249 -7.33 22.43 2.53
C TYR A 249 -6.49 21.40 3.30
N VAL A 250 -5.63 20.66 2.59
CA VAL A 250 -4.67 19.75 3.26
C VAL A 250 -3.65 20.55 4.05
N GLN A 251 -3.10 21.64 3.48
CA GLN A 251 -2.17 22.53 4.15
C GLN A 251 -2.81 23.25 5.34
N LEU A 252 -4.10 23.59 5.25
CA LEU A 252 -4.88 24.14 6.35
C LEU A 252 -5.03 23.15 7.51
N GLY A 253 -4.84 21.85 7.27
CA GLY A 253 -4.94 20.79 8.27
C GLY A 253 -6.26 20.00 8.22
N ALA A 254 -7.05 20.11 7.14
CA ALA A 254 -8.33 19.43 7.03
C ALA A 254 -8.23 17.90 7.21
N VAL A 255 -7.19 17.25 6.67
CA VAL A 255 -6.97 15.80 6.84
C VAL A 255 -6.68 15.46 8.31
N VAL A 256 -5.88 16.27 9.00
CA VAL A 256 -5.61 16.10 10.45
C VAL A 256 -6.92 16.27 11.24
N ALA A 257 -7.74 17.26 10.87
CA ALA A 257 -9.05 17.51 11.49
C ALA A 257 -9.98 16.30 11.34
N LEU A 258 -10.02 15.68 10.15
CA LEU A 258 -10.82 14.46 9.93
C LEU A 258 -10.45 13.34 10.89
N TYR A 259 -9.16 13.08 11.12
CA TYR A 259 -8.74 12.04 12.07
C TYR A 259 -9.02 12.44 13.52
N TYR A 260 -8.74 13.67 13.90
CA TYR A 260 -8.99 14.17 15.25
C TYR A 260 -10.48 14.11 15.59
N PHE A 261 -11.34 14.66 14.74
CA PHE A 261 -12.79 14.68 14.97
C PHE A 261 -13.41 13.29 14.85
N MET A 262 -12.86 12.41 14.02
CA MET A 262 -13.26 11.00 14.00
C MET A 262 -13.02 10.34 15.36
N VAL A 263 -11.83 10.50 15.94
CA VAL A 263 -11.53 9.93 17.27
C VAL A 263 -12.45 10.52 18.32
N GLU A 264 -12.68 11.84 18.30
CA GLU A 264 -13.58 12.52 19.25
C GLU A 264 -15.04 12.02 19.11
N HIS A 265 -15.53 11.89 17.88
CA HIS A 265 -16.88 11.40 17.60
C HIS A 265 -17.06 9.95 18.07
N LEU A 266 -16.11 9.07 17.75
CA LEU A 266 -16.19 7.66 18.11
C LEU A 266 -16.04 7.40 19.60
N LEU A 267 -15.28 8.23 20.34
CA LEU A 267 -15.28 8.23 21.80
C LEU A 267 -16.66 8.56 22.36
N LYS A 268 -17.32 9.61 21.86
CA LYS A 268 -18.67 10.01 22.30
C LYS A 268 -19.71 8.92 21.98
N LYS A 269 -19.57 8.24 20.84
CA LYS A 269 -20.45 7.15 20.38
C LYS A 269 -20.21 5.84 21.17
N GLY A 270 -19.13 5.75 21.95
CA GLY A 270 -18.77 4.55 22.72
C GLY A 270 -18.23 3.42 21.85
N CYS A 271 -17.65 3.72 20.68
CA CYS A 271 -16.97 2.73 19.86
C CYS A 271 -15.67 2.26 20.53
N GLU A 272 -15.27 1.02 20.27
CA GLU A 272 -14.06 0.43 20.84
C GLU A 272 -12.87 0.46 19.90
N LYS A 273 -13.11 0.23 18.61
CA LYS A 273 -12.04 0.07 17.63
C LYS A 273 -12.25 0.85 16.35
N ILE A 274 -11.16 1.41 15.83
CA ILE A 274 -11.10 2.07 14.53
C ILE A 274 -10.21 1.25 13.61
N HIS A 275 -10.79 0.68 12.56
CA HIS A 275 -10.03 0.14 11.45
C HIS A 275 -9.72 1.26 10.45
N PHE A 276 -8.47 1.65 10.31
CA PHE A 276 -8.03 2.76 9.46
C PHE A 276 -7.96 2.42 7.96
N GLY A 277 -8.41 1.25 7.57
CA GLY A 277 -8.29 0.78 6.19
C GLY A 277 -6.84 0.40 5.83
N ALA A 278 -6.65 0.16 4.53
CA ALA A 278 -5.39 -0.32 3.99
C ALA A 278 -4.30 0.76 3.94
N SER A 279 -3.04 0.33 4.05
CA SER A 279 -1.84 1.13 3.83
C SER A 279 -0.83 0.33 3.01
N ARG A 280 0.09 1.02 2.34
CA ARG A 280 1.23 0.35 1.71
C ARG A 280 2.18 -0.16 2.80
N PRO A 281 2.81 -1.33 2.59
CA PRO A 281 3.64 -1.99 3.60
C PRO A 281 5.07 -1.46 3.66
N PHE A 282 5.31 -0.23 3.26
CA PHE A 282 6.62 0.44 3.36
C PHE A 282 6.64 1.34 4.59
N LEU A 283 7.62 1.14 5.47
CA LEU A 283 7.65 1.78 6.79
C LEU A 283 7.84 3.31 6.74
N LYS A 284 8.37 3.82 5.62
CA LYS A 284 8.46 5.26 5.34
C LYS A 284 7.24 5.81 4.58
N ASP A 285 6.21 4.99 4.35
CA ASP A 285 4.97 5.48 3.72
C ASP A 285 4.28 6.50 4.61
N GLY A 286 3.94 7.65 4.03
CA GLY A 286 3.38 8.78 4.77
C GLY A 286 2.02 8.47 5.40
N VAL A 287 1.18 7.65 4.73
CA VAL A 287 -0.14 7.25 5.24
C VAL A 287 0.02 6.30 6.41
N LEU A 288 0.92 5.32 6.32
CA LEU A 288 1.21 4.39 7.40
C LEU A 288 1.80 5.14 8.62
N GLY A 289 2.77 6.03 8.38
CA GLY A 289 3.36 6.88 9.40
C GLY A 289 2.35 7.80 10.07
N PHE A 290 1.38 8.33 9.31
CA PHE A 290 0.31 9.15 9.86
C PHE A 290 -0.64 8.34 10.76
N LYS A 291 -1.09 7.16 10.34
CA LYS A 291 -1.92 6.26 11.14
C LYS A 291 -1.22 5.81 12.43
N LYS A 292 0.09 5.56 12.36
CA LYS A 292 0.93 5.25 13.52
C LYS A 292 0.83 6.30 14.62
N LYS A 293 0.74 7.61 14.29
CA LYS A 293 0.56 8.68 15.29
C LYS A 293 -0.69 8.47 16.16
N TYR A 294 -1.71 7.85 15.63
CA TYR A 294 -2.97 7.52 16.32
C TYR A 294 -2.97 6.12 16.95
N GLY A 295 -1.79 5.51 17.13
CA GLY A 295 -1.67 4.22 17.79
C GLY A 295 -2.01 3.00 16.96
N ALA A 296 -2.02 3.14 15.63
CA ALA A 296 -2.34 2.06 14.73
C ALA A 296 -1.38 0.86 14.88
N ARG A 297 -1.95 -0.35 14.83
CA ARG A 297 -1.23 -1.63 14.74
C ARG A 297 -1.63 -2.37 13.47
N ILE A 298 -0.77 -3.22 12.94
CA ILE A 298 -1.10 -4.10 11.82
C ILE A 298 -1.98 -5.23 12.33
N VAL A 299 -3.12 -5.47 11.66
CA VAL A 299 -4.09 -6.51 12.07
C VAL A 299 -4.37 -7.53 10.96
N ASP A 300 -4.29 -7.10 9.71
CA ASP A 300 -4.56 -7.95 8.56
C ASP A 300 -3.74 -7.52 7.33
N ARG A 301 -3.92 -8.22 6.24
CA ARG A 301 -3.31 -7.92 4.95
C ARG A 301 -4.21 -8.35 3.79
N ASP A 302 -3.93 -7.79 2.62
CA ASP A 302 -4.51 -8.27 1.37
C ASP A 302 -4.06 -9.72 1.07
N ARG A 303 -4.89 -10.45 0.37
CA ARG A 303 -4.58 -11.78 -0.17
C ARG A 303 -3.48 -11.78 -1.23
N TYR A 304 -3.13 -10.63 -1.78
CA TYR A 304 -2.05 -10.48 -2.74
C TYR A 304 -0.76 -10.03 -2.06
N VAL A 305 0.35 -10.50 -2.61
CA VAL A 305 1.69 -10.12 -2.18
C VAL A 305 2.53 -9.70 -3.39
N PHE A 306 3.51 -8.87 -3.14
CA PHE A 306 4.61 -8.64 -4.06
C PHE A 306 5.77 -9.55 -3.67
N ARG A 307 6.17 -10.42 -4.57
CA ARG A 307 7.44 -11.12 -4.44
C ARG A 307 8.52 -10.27 -5.09
N VAL A 308 9.41 -9.76 -4.26
CA VAL A 308 10.52 -8.90 -4.68
C VAL A 308 11.80 -9.72 -4.66
N ASN A 309 12.35 -9.97 -5.83
CA ASN A 309 13.61 -10.68 -6.00
C ASN A 309 14.66 -9.70 -6.50
N VAL A 310 15.82 -9.68 -5.85
CA VAL A 310 16.98 -8.92 -6.31
C VAL A 310 17.79 -9.83 -7.24
N ALA A 311 17.80 -9.50 -8.54
CA ALA A 311 18.51 -10.27 -9.54
C ALA A 311 19.98 -9.81 -9.66
N ARG A 312 20.25 -8.56 -9.35
CA ARG A 312 21.59 -7.97 -9.31
C ARG A 312 21.67 -6.93 -8.20
N TYR A 313 22.63 -7.05 -7.32
CA TYR A 313 22.89 -6.07 -6.24
C TYR A 313 23.75 -4.90 -6.74
N SER A 314 23.24 -4.17 -7.74
CA SER A 314 23.80 -2.88 -8.15
C SER A 314 23.72 -1.84 -7.04
N ASP A 315 24.45 -0.74 -7.15
CA ASP A 315 24.40 0.34 -6.15
C ASP A 315 22.98 0.92 -6.08
N GLY A 316 22.28 1.06 -7.21
CA GLY A 316 20.88 1.47 -7.23
C GLY A 316 19.95 0.48 -6.50
N ALA A 317 20.13 -0.84 -6.66
CA ALA A 317 19.34 -1.85 -5.95
C ALA A 317 19.62 -1.83 -4.45
N LYS A 318 20.88 -1.72 -4.04
CA LYS A 318 21.29 -1.57 -2.63
C LYS A 318 20.68 -0.30 -2.02
N SER A 319 20.75 0.81 -2.75
CA SER A 319 20.16 2.07 -2.33
C SER A 319 18.64 1.97 -2.16
N PHE A 320 17.94 1.36 -3.11
CA PHE A 320 16.50 1.13 -2.97
C PHE A 320 16.18 0.36 -1.70
N LEU A 321 16.86 -0.74 -1.40
CA LEU A 321 16.63 -1.56 -0.21
C LEU A 321 16.86 -0.77 1.08
N ARG A 322 17.98 -0.05 1.20
CA ARG A 322 18.30 0.77 2.40
C ARG A 322 17.26 1.85 2.66
N ASN A 323 16.78 2.47 1.59
CA ASN A 323 15.90 3.64 1.71
C ASN A 323 14.43 3.30 1.83
N ASN A 324 14.03 2.06 1.53
CA ASN A 324 12.64 1.62 1.54
C ASN A 324 12.42 0.39 2.43
N PRO A 325 12.60 0.52 3.77
CA PRO A 325 12.30 -0.57 4.68
C PRO A 325 10.82 -0.95 4.59
N PHE A 326 10.52 -2.24 4.65
CA PHE A 326 9.19 -2.76 4.38
C PHE A 326 8.75 -3.84 5.37
N VAL A 327 7.44 -4.05 5.42
CA VAL A 327 6.81 -5.16 6.15
C VAL A 327 6.79 -6.39 5.27
N SER A 328 7.28 -7.53 5.78
CA SER A 328 7.07 -8.84 5.20
C SER A 328 6.19 -9.70 6.11
N GLU A 329 5.62 -10.76 5.56
CA GLU A 329 4.87 -11.74 6.32
C GLU A 329 5.50 -13.12 6.16
N SER A 330 5.60 -13.83 7.27
CA SER A 330 6.07 -15.21 7.31
C SER A 330 5.37 -15.97 8.45
N ASN A 331 4.76 -17.09 8.14
CA ASN A 331 4.05 -17.93 9.11
C ASN A 331 2.99 -17.17 9.94
N GLY A 332 2.28 -16.25 9.31
CA GLY A 332 1.25 -15.42 9.98
C GLY A 332 1.78 -14.29 10.85
N CYS A 333 3.09 -14.10 10.93
CA CYS A 333 3.72 -12.99 11.64
C CYS A 333 4.25 -11.93 10.68
N TYR A 334 4.17 -10.67 11.10
CA TYR A 334 4.73 -9.53 10.35
C TYR A 334 6.12 -9.18 10.85
N TYR A 335 7.02 -8.87 9.93
CA TYR A 335 8.40 -8.50 10.20
C TYR A 335 8.75 -7.19 9.51
N ALA A 336 9.45 -6.30 10.20
CA ALA A 336 10.04 -5.10 9.61
C ALA A 336 11.41 -5.45 9.01
N ASN A 337 11.61 -5.23 7.73
CA ASN A 337 12.87 -5.54 7.05
C ASN A 337 13.64 -4.27 6.79
N PHE A 338 14.87 -4.22 7.29
CA PHE A 338 15.83 -3.13 7.16
C PHE A 338 17.11 -3.62 6.50
N PHE A 339 17.82 -2.71 5.87
CA PHE A 339 19.08 -3.02 5.18
C PHE A 339 20.14 -2.01 5.55
N VAL A 340 21.35 -2.50 5.77
CA VAL A 340 22.56 -1.70 6.07
C VAL A 340 23.70 -2.07 5.11
N ASP A 341 24.66 -1.18 4.93
CA ASP A 341 25.80 -1.47 4.06
C ASP A 341 26.71 -2.51 4.67
N ARG A 342 27.04 -2.39 5.95
CA ARG A 342 27.97 -3.26 6.66
C ARG A 342 27.31 -3.87 7.90
N ALA A 343 27.73 -5.06 8.26
CA ALA A 343 27.24 -5.74 9.46
C ALA A 343 27.52 -4.90 10.74
N ALA A 344 28.64 -4.19 10.81
CA ALA A 344 28.98 -3.31 11.91
C ALA A 344 28.02 -2.14 12.13
N ASP A 345 27.29 -1.73 11.09
CA ASP A 345 26.35 -0.60 11.18
C ASP A 345 25.06 -0.98 11.94
N ILE A 346 24.82 -2.27 12.18
CA ILE A 346 23.62 -2.79 12.87
C ILE A 346 23.57 -2.35 14.35
N ASP A 347 24.71 -2.27 15.01
CA ASP A 347 24.80 -1.93 16.43
C ASP A 347 24.82 -0.42 16.71
N GLY A 348 24.84 0.40 15.66
CA GLY A 348 24.83 1.86 15.78
C GLY A 348 23.57 2.39 16.49
N LYS A 349 23.75 3.29 17.47
CA LYS A 349 22.64 3.91 18.23
C LYS A 349 21.65 4.59 17.30
N ASP A 350 22.11 5.30 16.28
CA ASP A 350 21.27 6.01 15.32
C ASP A 350 20.43 5.04 14.48
N PHE A 351 21.00 3.90 14.07
CA PHE A 351 20.28 2.88 13.35
C PHE A 351 19.19 2.25 14.21
N ARG A 352 19.47 1.88 15.45
CA ARG A 352 18.48 1.32 16.38
C ARG A 352 17.36 2.31 16.68
N SER A 353 17.66 3.59 16.86
CA SER A 353 16.67 4.65 16.99
C SER A 353 15.79 4.78 15.75
N ASN A 354 16.38 4.70 14.56
CA ASN A 354 15.64 4.71 13.29
C ASN A 354 14.70 3.50 13.16
N VAL A 355 15.16 2.29 13.49
CA VAL A 355 14.33 1.07 13.51
C VAL A 355 13.13 1.26 14.44
N ALA A 356 13.34 1.70 15.67
CA ALA A 356 12.28 1.96 16.63
C ALA A 356 11.29 3.04 16.14
N SER A 357 11.81 4.11 15.54
CA SER A 357 10.99 5.21 15.02
C SER A 357 10.11 4.82 13.85
N LEU A 358 10.54 3.89 13.00
CA LEU A 358 9.81 3.43 11.83
C LEU A 358 8.91 2.22 12.12
N SER A 359 9.19 1.42 13.13
CA SER A 359 8.40 0.24 13.48
C SER A 359 6.99 0.63 13.94
N ILE A 360 6.02 -0.24 13.66
CA ILE A 360 4.62 -0.09 14.03
C ILE A 360 4.17 -1.30 14.84
N ALA A 361 3.26 -1.13 15.77
CA ALA A 361 2.69 -2.25 16.55
C ALA A 361 2.08 -3.33 15.63
N GLY A 362 2.12 -4.59 16.08
CA GLY A 362 1.73 -5.75 15.28
C GLY A 362 2.89 -6.37 14.48
N ILE A 363 4.10 -5.77 14.49
CA ILE A 363 5.32 -6.36 13.96
C ILE A 363 5.98 -7.19 15.08
N ALA A 364 6.29 -8.46 14.78
CA ALA A 364 6.89 -9.38 15.74
C ALA A 364 8.37 -9.07 16.00
N ALA A 365 9.13 -8.75 14.93
CA ALA A 365 10.54 -8.42 15.05
C ALA A 365 11.04 -7.59 13.86
N ALA A 366 12.13 -6.86 14.07
CA ALA A 366 12.90 -6.28 12.97
C ALA A 366 13.95 -7.28 12.47
N ARG A 367 14.01 -7.46 11.16
CA ARG A 367 15.03 -8.23 10.44
C ARG A 367 15.96 -7.27 9.74
N VAL A 368 17.23 -7.33 10.05
CA VAL A 368 18.26 -6.45 9.47
C VAL A 368 19.22 -7.26 8.63
N TYR A 369 19.39 -6.85 7.40
CA TYR A 369 20.22 -7.51 6.40
C TYR A 369 21.44 -6.64 6.08
N SER A 370 22.65 -7.20 6.16
CA SER A 370 23.87 -6.55 5.64
C SER A 370 23.97 -6.75 4.13
N LEU A 371 24.26 -5.68 3.40
CA LEU A 371 24.48 -5.68 1.96
C LEU A 371 25.98 -5.84 1.59
N GLU A 372 26.86 -5.97 2.57
CA GLU A 372 28.31 -6.01 2.39
C GLU A 372 28.75 -7.12 1.43
N ASN A 373 28.21 -8.33 1.61
CA ASN A 373 28.55 -9.51 0.80
C ASN A 373 27.43 -9.87 -0.18
N ALA A 374 26.50 -8.93 -0.44
CA ALA A 374 25.42 -9.12 -1.37
C ALA A 374 25.97 -9.28 -2.79
N ARG A 375 26.02 -10.50 -3.29
CA ARG A 375 26.37 -10.82 -4.67
C ARG A 375 25.11 -11.21 -5.42
N GLY A 376 24.99 -10.72 -6.66
CA GLY A 376 23.88 -11.08 -7.54
C GLY A 376 23.91 -12.57 -7.89
N PRO A 377 22.82 -13.13 -8.37
CA PRO A 377 22.72 -14.55 -8.66
C PRO A 377 23.54 -14.89 -9.88
N ALA A 378 24.70 -15.49 -9.71
CA ALA A 378 25.10 -16.51 -10.68
C ALA A 378 24.23 -17.76 -10.45
N ASP A 379 23.95 -18.17 -9.22
CA ASP A 379 23.24 -19.44 -8.96
C ASP A 379 22.41 -19.52 -7.66
N ALA A 380 22.24 -18.44 -6.95
CA ALA A 380 21.62 -18.51 -5.62
C ALA A 380 20.78 -17.27 -5.25
N GLY A 381 19.57 -17.15 -5.78
CA GLY A 381 18.59 -16.16 -5.37
C GLY A 381 18.11 -16.31 -3.91
N GLY A 382 18.95 -16.15 -2.92
CA GLY A 382 18.61 -16.09 -1.51
C GLY A 382 18.70 -14.66 -0.96
N PRO A 383 18.05 -14.38 0.18
CA PRO A 383 18.36 -13.19 0.95
C PRO A 383 19.87 -13.16 1.24
N VAL A 384 20.42 -11.94 1.32
CA VAL A 384 21.86 -11.61 1.40
C VAL A 384 22.42 -12.20 2.64
N ALA A 385 22.29 -12.78 3.45
CA ALA A 385 22.72 -13.37 4.71
C ALA A 385 21.52 -13.68 5.61
N GLU A 386 21.72 -14.49 6.59
CA GLU A 386 20.73 -14.62 7.65
C GLU A 386 20.57 -13.26 8.32
N PRO A 387 19.31 -12.75 8.48
CA PRO A 387 19.09 -11.46 9.10
C PRO A 387 19.43 -11.51 10.59
N VAL A 388 20.03 -10.48 11.11
CA VAL A 388 20.05 -10.25 12.56
C VAL A 388 18.63 -9.85 12.96
N CYS A 389 18.01 -10.63 13.85
CA CYS A 389 16.66 -10.38 14.32
C CYS A 389 16.72 -9.59 15.64
N PHE A 390 15.98 -8.48 15.71
CA PHE A 390 15.72 -7.74 16.94
C PHE A 390 14.25 -7.92 17.34
N GLU A 391 14.01 -8.38 18.55
CA GLU A 391 12.67 -8.34 19.12
C GLU A 391 12.27 -6.88 19.32
N LEU A 392 11.13 -6.50 18.75
CA LEU A 392 10.53 -5.21 18.99
C LEU A 392 9.60 -5.38 20.18
N GLN A 393 9.85 -4.64 21.25
CA GLN A 393 8.94 -4.65 22.40
C GLN A 393 7.54 -4.21 21.90
N PRO A 394 6.48 -5.02 22.11
CA PRO A 394 5.18 -4.77 21.50
C PRO A 394 4.50 -3.48 21.97
N ASP A 395 4.93 -2.87 23.07
CA ASP A 395 4.26 -1.75 23.73
C ASP A 395 5.21 -0.68 24.29
N ALA A 396 6.37 -0.46 23.67
CA ALA A 396 7.13 0.74 24.03
C ALA A 396 6.23 1.96 23.75
N GLU A 397 5.70 2.58 24.80
CA GLU A 397 5.03 3.87 24.73
C GLU A 397 5.89 4.80 23.86
N PRO A 398 5.30 5.54 22.91
CA PRO A 398 6.08 6.48 22.12
C PRO A 398 6.70 7.48 23.09
N PHE A 399 8.02 7.40 23.23
CA PHE A 399 8.93 8.27 23.94
C PHE A 399 8.27 9.39 24.75
N ALA A 400 8.29 9.30 26.07
CA ALA A 400 8.34 10.51 26.90
C ALA A 400 9.66 11.22 26.53
N PRO A 401 9.66 12.49 26.13
CA PRO A 401 10.90 13.24 26.03
C PRO A 401 11.51 13.26 27.45
N GLU A 402 12.76 12.82 27.56
CA GLU A 402 13.55 13.11 28.72
C GLU A 402 13.50 14.62 28.98
N THR A 403 13.17 15.00 30.20
CA THR A 403 13.03 16.36 30.74
C THR A 403 14.29 17.20 30.58
#